data_a2e5e3ad9392aa4bb3425de822eaa344
#
_entry.id   a2e5e3ad9392aa4bb3425de822eaa344
#
_cell.length_a   1.000
_cell.length_b   1.000
_cell.length_c   1.000
_cell.angle_alpha   90.00
_cell.angle_beta   90.00
_cell.angle_gamma   90.00
#
_symmetry.space_group_name_H-M   'P 1'
#
loop_
_entity.id
_entity.type
_entity.pdbx_description
1 polymer ?
#
loop_
_entity_poly.entity_id
_entity_poly.type
_entity_poly.pdbx_seq_one_letter_code
_entity_poly.pdbx_strand_id
1 'polypeptide(L)'
;SFTSRMELKGTEAPLSIINLTATDSGDRTSIAFRNAAGTMVGNVGVDNSSTIFNTTSDYRLKENVDYTFDATTRLKELKPARFNFIAQPGNTIDGFMAHEVQDIVPEAITGVKDEMQEEEYEVTPAVLDEDGNVVTEAVMGTREVPKYQGIDQSKLVPLLVKTIQELEERITTLENA
;
A
#
# COMPACT_ATOMS: atom_id res chain seq x y z
N SER A 1 -8.79 -17.19 -18.67
CA SER A 1 -8.30 -16.89 -17.31
C SER A 1 -9.49 -16.56 -16.43
N PHE A 2 -9.69 -17.29 -15.34
CA PHE A 2 -10.70 -16.93 -14.34
C PHE A 2 -10.13 -15.81 -13.45
N THR A 3 -10.64 -14.62 -13.57
CA THR A 3 -10.48 -13.57 -12.55
C THR A 3 -11.67 -13.68 -11.60
N SER A 4 -11.52 -14.34 -10.47
CA SER A 4 -12.53 -14.30 -9.42
C SER A 4 -12.22 -13.09 -8.51
N ARG A 5 -13.16 -12.15 -8.48
CA ARG A 5 -13.18 -11.02 -7.54
C ARG A 5 -14.20 -11.33 -6.45
N MET A 6 -13.80 -11.21 -5.20
CA MET A 6 -14.73 -11.20 -4.07
C MET A 6 -14.98 -9.74 -3.67
N GLU A 7 -16.22 -9.29 -3.79
CA GLU A 7 -16.64 -7.98 -3.31
C GLU A 7 -17.58 -8.17 -2.12
N LEU A 8 -17.27 -7.49 -1.00
CA LEU A 8 -18.10 -7.48 0.19
C LEU A 8 -18.62 -6.06 0.40
N LYS A 9 -19.93 -5.86 0.29
CA LYS A 9 -20.60 -4.58 0.51
C LYS A 9 -21.44 -4.62 1.78
N GLY A 10 -21.34 -3.58 2.61
CA GLY A 10 -22.18 -3.37 3.77
C GLY A 10 -22.99 -2.09 3.59
N THR A 11 -24.24 -2.12 4.03
CA THR A 11 -25.20 -1.00 3.88
C THR A 11 -25.47 -0.25 5.17
N GLU A 12 -25.00 -0.78 6.32
CA GLU A 12 -25.25 -0.20 7.64
C GLU A 12 -23.96 -0.07 8.46
N ALA A 13 -23.82 0.99 9.22
CA ALA A 13 -22.69 1.24 10.11
C ALA A 13 -23.11 1.04 11.59
N PRO A 14 -22.22 0.48 12.44
CA PRO A 14 -20.87 -0.04 12.16
C PRO A 14 -20.91 -1.47 11.61
N LEU A 15 -20.31 -1.70 10.46
CA LEU A 15 -20.28 -3.02 9.84
C LEU A 15 -18.84 -3.55 9.74
N SER A 16 -18.60 -4.72 10.33
CA SER A 16 -17.42 -5.55 10.03
C SER A 16 -17.75 -6.44 8.84
N ILE A 17 -17.19 -6.14 7.66
CA ILE A 17 -17.39 -6.95 6.46
C ILE A 17 -16.62 -8.26 6.51
N ILE A 18 -15.41 -8.23 7.12
CA ILE A 18 -14.57 -9.41 7.34
C ILE A 18 -14.18 -9.44 8.81
N ASN A 19 -14.58 -10.51 9.51
CA ASN A 19 -14.11 -10.80 10.87
C ASN A 19 -13.28 -12.08 10.84
N LEU A 20 -11.98 -11.97 11.08
CA LEU A 20 -11.04 -13.07 11.12
C LEU A 20 -10.68 -13.33 12.58
N THR A 21 -11.31 -14.34 13.19
CA THR A 21 -11.12 -14.68 14.59
C THR A 21 -10.19 -15.89 14.73
N ALA A 22 -9.11 -15.74 15.50
CA ALA A 22 -8.28 -16.85 15.92
C ALA A 22 -8.97 -17.60 17.08
N THR A 23 -8.99 -18.94 17.03
CA THR A 23 -9.63 -19.80 18.05
C THR A 23 -8.63 -20.38 19.05
N ASP A 24 -7.34 -20.13 18.84
CA ASP A 24 -6.23 -20.60 19.68
C ASP A 24 -5.16 -19.53 19.86
N SER A 25 -4.24 -19.73 20.80
CA SER A 25 -3.13 -18.82 21.08
C SER A 25 -1.95 -19.05 20.13
N GLY A 26 -1.21 -17.99 19.84
CA GLY A 26 0.01 -17.98 19.02
C GLY A 26 -0.16 -17.19 17.72
N ASP A 27 0.94 -17.10 16.96
CA ASP A 27 0.99 -16.37 15.71
C ASP A 27 0.11 -17.04 14.65
N ARG A 28 -0.83 -16.29 14.08
CA ARG A 28 -1.75 -16.76 13.04
C ARG A 28 -1.74 -15.83 11.85
N THR A 29 -1.58 -16.42 10.68
CA THR A 29 -1.80 -15.71 9.42
C THR A 29 -3.30 -15.66 9.12
N SER A 30 -3.85 -14.46 9.07
CA SER A 30 -5.25 -14.22 8.71
C SER A 30 -5.41 -13.93 7.21
N ILE A 31 -4.47 -13.19 6.62
CA ILE A 31 -4.42 -12.90 5.18
C ILE A 31 -3.00 -13.18 4.69
N ALA A 32 -2.84 -14.07 3.71
CA ALA A 32 -1.55 -14.37 3.10
C ALA A 32 -1.47 -13.78 1.69
N PHE A 33 -0.41 -13.03 1.42
CA PHE A 33 -0.07 -12.53 0.10
C PHE A 33 0.93 -13.49 -0.55
N ARG A 34 0.61 -13.96 -1.77
CA ARG A 34 1.43 -14.91 -2.51
C ARG A 34 1.75 -14.36 -3.89
N ASN A 35 2.98 -14.64 -4.35
CA ASN A 35 3.38 -14.34 -5.72
C ASN A 35 2.81 -15.36 -6.72
N ALA A 36 3.09 -15.17 -8.02
CA ALA A 36 2.61 -16.05 -9.08
C ALA A 36 3.09 -17.52 -8.95
N ALA A 37 4.22 -17.76 -8.27
CA ALA A 37 4.72 -19.11 -7.98
C ALA A 37 4.07 -19.75 -6.73
N GLY A 38 3.10 -19.05 -6.09
CA GLY A 38 2.43 -19.54 -4.89
C GLY A 38 3.22 -19.33 -3.59
N THR A 39 4.42 -18.74 -3.65
CA THR A 39 5.25 -18.47 -2.47
C THR A 39 4.66 -17.31 -1.67
N MET A 40 4.54 -17.47 -0.36
CA MET A 40 4.11 -16.39 0.52
C MET A 40 5.18 -15.30 0.58
N VAL A 41 4.82 -14.07 0.24
CA VAL A 41 5.71 -12.89 0.22
C VAL A 41 5.36 -11.88 1.32
N GLY A 42 4.26 -12.09 2.02
CA GLY A 42 3.84 -11.27 3.16
C GLY A 42 2.53 -11.79 3.73
N ASN A 43 2.18 -11.28 4.91
CA ASN A 43 0.92 -11.60 5.56
C ASN A 43 0.46 -10.52 6.53
N VAL A 44 -0.84 -10.47 6.75
CA VAL A 44 -1.44 -9.87 7.94
C VAL A 44 -1.86 -11.00 8.85
N GLY A 45 -1.46 -10.92 10.10
CA GLY A 45 -1.75 -11.94 11.10
C GLY A 45 -2.05 -11.33 12.46
N VAL A 46 -2.27 -12.19 13.44
CA VAL A 46 -2.45 -11.82 14.82
C VAL A 46 -1.63 -12.73 15.73
N ASP A 47 -1.11 -12.18 16.81
CA ASP A 47 -0.75 -12.91 18.01
C ASP A 47 -1.80 -12.65 19.11
N ASN A 48 -1.57 -13.10 20.33
CA ASN A 48 -2.55 -12.96 21.42
C ASN A 48 -2.96 -11.51 21.71
N SER A 49 -2.16 -10.52 21.34
CA SER A 49 -2.32 -9.12 21.79
C SER A 49 -2.10 -8.08 20.70
N SER A 50 -1.57 -8.46 19.55
CA SER A 50 -1.21 -7.52 18.49
C SER A 50 -1.52 -8.00 17.09
N THR A 51 -1.60 -7.06 16.15
CA THR A 51 -1.67 -7.34 14.71
C THR A 51 -0.26 -7.35 14.15
N ILE A 52 0.05 -8.35 13.33
CA ILE A 52 1.33 -8.56 12.68
C ILE A 52 1.18 -8.19 11.20
N PHE A 53 2.06 -7.30 10.71
CA PHE A 53 2.20 -6.97 9.29
C PHE A 53 3.60 -7.39 8.83
N ASN A 54 3.69 -8.49 8.10
CA ASN A 54 4.96 -9.05 7.68
C ASN A 54 5.16 -8.93 6.17
N THR A 55 6.39 -8.52 5.81
CA THR A 55 6.94 -8.66 4.46
C THR A 55 8.14 -9.57 4.53
N THR A 56 8.26 -10.54 3.61
CA THR A 56 9.39 -11.45 3.54
C THR A 56 10.71 -10.67 3.38
N SER A 57 11.69 -10.95 4.25
CA SER A 57 12.99 -10.29 4.27
C SER A 57 14.14 -11.25 4.59
N ASP A 58 14.02 -12.51 4.17
CA ASP A 58 15.07 -13.53 4.36
C ASP A 58 16.33 -13.17 3.54
N TYR A 59 17.52 -13.30 4.15
CA TYR A 59 18.79 -12.96 3.51
C TYR A 59 19.07 -13.83 2.28
N ARG A 60 18.55 -15.07 2.24
CA ARG A 60 18.70 -16.00 1.12
C ARG A 60 17.99 -15.55 -0.17
N LEU A 61 17.12 -14.55 -0.07
CA LEU A 61 16.40 -13.94 -1.18
C LEU A 61 17.05 -12.63 -1.65
N LYS A 62 18.22 -12.28 -1.11
CA LYS A 62 18.89 -11.00 -1.36
C LYS A 62 20.30 -11.24 -1.91
N GLU A 63 20.69 -10.41 -2.85
CA GLU A 63 22.03 -10.36 -3.42
C GLU A 63 22.52 -8.92 -3.53
N ASN A 64 23.80 -8.71 -3.81
CA ASN A 64 24.42 -7.40 -4.00
C ASN A 64 24.16 -6.43 -2.83
N VAL A 65 24.26 -6.94 -1.60
CA VAL A 65 23.98 -6.16 -0.39
C VAL A 65 25.07 -5.11 -0.19
N ASP A 66 24.69 -3.83 -0.23
CA ASP A 66 25.56 -2.68 0.02
C ASP A 66 25.13 -1.95 1.30
N TYR A 67 26.05 -1.81 2.25
CA TYR A 67 25.87 -1.07 3.49
C TYR A 67 26.46 0.36 3.44
N THR A 68 27.09 0.74 2.32
CA THR A 68 27.86 1.98 2.17
C THR A 68 27.15 3.06 1.35
N PHE A 69 25.89 2.84 0.95
CA PHE A 69 25.12 3.80 0.16
C PHE A 69 24.93 5.13 0.90
N ASP A 70 24.97 6.26 0.17
CA ASP A 70 24.75 7.61 0.68
C ASP A 70 23.25 7.84 0.95
N ALA A 71 22.86 7.77 2.21
CA ALA A 71 21.48 7.96 2.61
C ALA A 71 21.14 9.44 2.87
N THR A 72 22.06 10.18 3.46
CA THR A 72 21.82 11.60 3.85
C THR A 72 21.54 12.47 2.64
N THR A 73 22.25 12.30 1.54
CA THR A 73 22.01 13.07 0.31
C THR A 73 20.63 12.74 -0.26
N ARG A 74 20.27 11.46 -0.40
CA ARG A 74 18.96 11.04 -0.87
C ARG A 74 17.83 11.56 0.02
N LEU A 75 17.99 11.48 1.35
CA LEU A 75 16.96 11.93 2.29
C LEU A 75 16.67 13.43 2.14
N LYS A 76 17.69 14.25 1.89
CA LYS A 76 17.56 15.71 1.74
C LYS A 76 16.79 16.13 0.49
N GLU A 77 16.67 15.26 -0.50
CA GLU A 77 15.91 15.50 -1.72
C GLU A 77 14.41 15.26 -1.51
N LEU A 78 14.03 14.49 -0.47
CA LEU A 78 12.62 14.27 -0.12
C LEU A 78 11.98 15.58 0.36
N LYS A 79 10.74 15.81 -0.06
CA LYS A 79 9.95 17.01 0.25
C LYS A 79 8.71 16.66 1.08
N PRO A 80 8.82 16.55 2.41
CA PRO A 80 7.66 16.42 3.26
C PRO A 80 6.71 17.60 3.04
N ALA A 81 5.43 17.33 2.88
CA ALA A 81 4.42 18.35 2.62
C ALA A 81 3.24 18.19 3.59
N ARG A 82 2.59 19.30 3.87
CA ARG A 82 1.31 19.33 4.60
C ARG A 82 0.20 19.63 3.62
N PHE A 83 -0.85 18.81 3.60
CA PHE A 83 -1.93 18.92 2.64
C PHE A 83 -3.26 18.39 3.19
N ASN A 84 -4.33 18.61 2.43
CA ASN A 84 -5.64 18.00 2.64
C ASN A 84 -5.99 17.17 1.40
N PHE A 85 -6.61 16.02 1.59
CA PHE A 85 -7.26 15.34 0.48
C PHE A 85 -8.48 16.16 0.02
N ILE A 86 -8.69 16.25 -1.30
CA ILE A 86 -9.83 16.99 -1.89
C ILE A 86 -11.17 16.48 -1.31
N ALA A 87 -11.29 15.16 -1.11
CA ALA A 87 -12.49 14.56 -0.50
C ALA A 87 -12.64 14.86 1.01
N GLN A 88 -11.59 15.39 1.67
CA GLN A 88 -11.60 15.70 3.10
C GLN A 88 -10.92 17.04 3.39
N PRO A 89 -11.48 18.18 2.93
CA PRO A 89 -10.82 19.47 2.98
C PRO A 89 -10.60 20.01 4.40
N GLY A 90 -11.31 19.48 5.40
CA GLY A 90 -11.13 19.84 6.81
C GLY A 90 -10.06 19.05 7.56
N ASN A 91 -9.45 18.03 6.94
CA ASN A 91 -8.47 17.16 7.59
C ASN A 91 -7.07 17.35 7.00
N THR A 92 -6.22 18.10 7.71
CA THR A 92 -4.84 18.35 7.31
C THR A 92 -3.91 17.27 7.82
N ILE A 93 -3.09 16.72 6.93
CA ILE A 93 -2.12 15.68 7.23
C ILE A 93 -0.74 16.00 6.67
N ASP A 94 0.28 15.38 7.23
CA ASP A 94 1.65 15.43 6.71
C ASP A 94 1.93 14.17 5.89
N GLY A 95 2.67 14.32 4.79
CA GLY A 95 3.00 13.21 3.91
C GLY A 95 3.88 13.65 2.73
N PHE A 96 3.77 12.93 1.62
CA PHE A 96 4.57 13.16 0.43
C PHE A 96 3.70 13.11 -0.83
N MET A 97 4.13 13.83 -1.86
CA MET A 97 3.60 13.66 -3.22
C MET A 97 4.32 12.46 -3.87
N ALA A 98 3.58 11.41 -4.26
CA ALA A 98 4.15 10.16 -4.76
C ALA A 98 5.14 10.38 -5.91
N HIS A 99 4.81 11.22 -6.88
CA HIS A 99 5.67 11.51 -8.03
C HIS A 99 6.98 12.23 -7.65
N GLU A 100 7.03 13.00 -6.55
CA GLU A 100 8.25 13.64 -6.08
C GLU A 100 9.18 12.67 -5.34
N VAL A 101 8.61 11.62 -4.72
CA VAL A 101 9.38 10.55 -4.06
C VAL A 101 9.90 9.53 -5.08
N GLN A 102 9.20 9.35 -6.20
CA GLN A 102 9.49 8.31 -7.19
C GLN A 102 10.92 8.39 -7.74
N ASP A 103 11.45 9.58 -7.94
CA ASP A 103 12.81 9.78 -8.47
C ASP A 103 13.91 9.49 -7.43
N ILE A 104 13.56 9.51 -6.14
CA ILE A 104 14.50 9.39 -5.02
C ILE A 104 14.46 7.97 -4.42
N VAL A 105 13.24 7.45 -4.17
CA VAL A 105 12.98 6.14 -3.58
C VAL A 105 11.90 5.43 -4.42
N PRO A 106 12.23 4.99 -5.64
CA PRO A 106 11.26 4.40 -6.57
C PRO A 106 10.56 3.15 -6.00
N GLU A 107 11.25 2.38 -5.15
CA GLU A 107 10.70 1.21 -4.49
C GLU A 107 9.56 1.51 -3.50
N ALA A 108 9.38 2.77 -3.12
CA ALA A 108 8.28 3.21 -2.28
C ALA A 108 7.00 3.52 -3.07
N ILE A 109 7.07 3.60 -4.39
CA ILE A 109 5.98 4.12 -5.22
C ILE A 109 5.40 3.03 -6.12
N THR A 110 4.08 3.02 -6.23
CA THR A 110 3.34 2.22 -7.21
C THR A 110 2.56 3.12 -8.16
N GLY A 111 2.45 2.70 -9.42
CA GLY A 111 1.80 3.48 -10.48
C GLY A 111 2.72 4.55 -11.09
N VAL A 112 2.20 5.24 -12.09
CA VAL A 112 2.89 6.28 -12.85
C VAL A 112 2.14 7.60 -12.70
N LYS A 113 2.87 8.72 -12.69
CA LYS A 113 2.27 10.05 -12.65
C LYS A 113 1.35 10.24 -13.85
N ASP A 114 0.16 10.79 -13.59
CA ASP A 114 -0.86 11.10 -14.61
C ASP A 114 -1.33 9.88 -15.43
N GLU A 115 -1.16 8.66 -14.88
CA GLU A 115 -1.62 7.44 -15.53
C GLU A 115 -3.16 7.40 -15.57
N MET A 116 -3.69 6.95 -16.72
CA MET A 116 -5.11 6.73 -16.94
C MET A 116 -5.38 5.22 -17.08
N GLN A 117 -6.57 4.80 -16.76
CA GLN A 117 -7.04 3.42 -16.96
C GLN A 117 -8.47 3.43 -17.49
N GLU A 118 -8.83 2.40 -18.24
CA GLU A 118 -10.22 2.14 -18.59
C GLU A 118 -10.97 1.52 -17.41
N GLU A 119 -12.16 2.02 -17.14
CA GLU A 119 -13.11 1.49 -16.17
C GLU A 119 -14.41 1.15 -16.87
N GLU A 120 -14.90 -0.08 -16.65
CA GLU A 120 -16.24 -0.46 -17.06
C GLU A 120 -17.26 0.10 -16.07
N TYR A 121 -18.35 0.65 -16.59
CA TYR A 121 -19.46 1.13 -15.77
C TYR A 121 -20.82 0.78 -16.41
N GLU A 122 -21.84 0.67 -15.60
CA GLU A 122 -23.20 0.46 -16.08
C GLU A 122 -23.77 1.76 -16.66
N VAL A 123 -24.03 1.76 -17.95
CA VAL A 123 -24.75 2.85 -18.65
C VAL A 123 -26.25 2.74 -18.35
N THR A 124 -26.79 1.52 -18.39
CA THR A 124 -28.16 1.21 -18.03
C THR A 124 -28.14 -0.02 -17.12
N PRO A 125 -28.72 0.07 -15.90
CA PRO A 125 -28.78 -1.07 -15.00
C PRO A 125 -29.60 -2.22 -15.57
N ALA A 126 -29.26 -3.45 -15.13
CA ALA A 126 -30.10 -4.60 -15.40
C ALA A 126 -31.48 -4.41 -14.80
N VAL A 127 -32.52 -4.87 -15.50
CA VAL A 127 -33.89 -4.92 -14.98
C VAL A 127 -34.16 -6.30 -14.42
N LEU A 128 -34.58 -6.37 -13.17
CA LEU A 128 -34.94 -7.59 -12.47
C LEU A 128 -36.47 -7.74 -12.36
N ASP A 129 -36.94 -8.98 -12.34
CA ASP A 129 -38.34 -9.28 -11.99
C ASP A 129 -38.57 -9.28 -10.47
N GLU A 130 -39.80 -9.57 -10.04
CA GLU A 130 -40.17 -9.61 -8.61
C GLU A 130 -39.46 -10.72 -7.84
N ASP A 131 -38.98 -11.75 -8.53
CA ASP A 131 -38.23 -12.88 -7.98
C ASP A 131 -36.69 -12.65 -7.99
N GLY A 132 -36.22 -11.50 -8.54
CA GLY A 132 -34.80 -11.13 -8.60
C GLY A 132 -34.03 -11.70 -9.80
N ASN A 133 -34.72 -12.27 -10.80
CA ASN A 133 -34.11 -12.75 -12.03
C ASN A 133 -33.88 -11.60 -13.01
N VAL A 134 -32.81 -11.66 -13.79
CA VAL A 134 -32.51 -10.65 -14.81
C VAL A 134 -33.50 -10.79 -15.99
N VAL A 135 -34.29 -9.77 -16.22
CA VAL A 135 -35.22 -9.66 -17.38
C VAL A 135 -34.58 -8.94 -18.54
N THR A 136 -33.74 -7.95 -18.22
CA THR A 136 -32.93 -7.22 -19.22
C THR A 136 -31.51 -7.08 -18.69
N GLU A 137 -30.54 -7.44 -19.48
CA GLU A 137 -29.13 -7.31 -19.11
C GLU A 137 -28.72 -5.84 -19.00
N ALA A 138 -27.76 -5.57 -18.12
CA ALA A 138 -27.14 -4.26 -18.02
C ALA A 138 -26.41 -3.90 -19.32
N VAL A 139 -26.50 -2.63 -19.72
CA VAL A 139 -25.66 -2.10 -20.79
C VAL A 139 -24.40 -1.53 -20.17
N MET A 140 -23.27 -2.14 -20.50
CA MET A 140 -21.96 -1.70 -20.04
C MET A 140 -21.32 -0.71 -21.02
N GLY A 141 -20.60 0.25 -20.49
CA GLY A 141 -19.75 1.17 -21.22
C GLY A 141 -18.36 1.23 -20.61
N THR A 142 -17.41 1.83 -21.30
CA THR A 142 -16.06 2.10 -20.80
C THR A 142 -15.82 3.60 -20.72
N ARG A 143 -15.04 4.03 -19.73
CA ARG A 143 -14.56 5.40 -19.59
C ARG A 143 -13.12 5.42 -19.13
N GLU A 144 -12.38 6.45 -19.51
CA GLU A 144 -11.07 6.71 -18.96
C GLU A 144 -11.19 7.41 -17.60
N VAL A 145 -10.48 6.87 -16.60
CA VAL A 145 -10.40 7.42 -15.26
C VAL A 145 -8.95 7.52 -14.80
N PRO A 146 -8.61 8.47 -13.91
CA PRO A 146 -7.27 8.53 -13.34
C PRO A 146 -6.93 7.26 -12.57
N LYS A 147 -5.71 6.73 -12.83
CA LYS A 147 -5.11 5.68 -12.03
C LYS A 147 -4.09 6.31 -11.09
N TYR A 148 -4.45 6.41 -9.83
CA TYR A 148 -3.66 7.14 -8.84
C TYR A 148 -2.43 6.37 -8.41
N GLN A 149 -1.32 7.10 -8.18
CA GLN A 149 -0.13 6.56 -7.55
C GLN A 149 -0.37 6.24 -6.08
N GLY A 150 0.32 5.21 -5.58
CA GLY A 150 0.39 4.88 -4.16
C GLY A 150 1.80 5.06 -3.61
N ILE A 151 1.91 5.26 -2.30
CA ILE A 151 3.18 5.31 -1.58
C ILE A 151 3.17 4.33 -0.41
N ASP A 152 4.21 3.50 -0.33
CA ASP A 152 4.54 2.68 0.84
C ASP A 152 5.63 3.39 1.65
N GLN A 153 5.23 4.16 2.66
CA GLN A 153 6.16 4.92 3.50
C GLN A 153 7.10 4.03 4.31
N SER A 154 6.80 2.74 4.50
CA SER A 154 7.70 1.82 5.19
C SER A 154 9.04 1.64 4.48
N LYS A 155 9.08 1.86 3.17
CA LYS A 155 10.32 1.84 2.36
C LYS A 155 11.27 2.99 2.64
N LEU A 156 10.80 4.05 3.29
CA LEU A 156 11.63 5.17 3.73
C LEU A 156 12.39 4.86 5.03
N VAL A 157 11.96 3.86 5.81
CA VAL A 157 12.55 3.54 7.10
C VAL A 157 14.05 3.18 7.00
N PRO A 158 14.52 2.32 6.07
CA PRO A 158 15.95 2.03 5.93
C PRO A 158 16.79 3.28 5.62
N LEU A 159 16.26 4.18 4.78
CA LEU A 159 16.90 5.45 4.43
C LEU A 159 17.02 6.36 5.67
N LEU A 160 15.96 6.47 6.47
CA LEU A 160 15.96 7.23 7.72
C LEU A 160 16.96 6.68 8.72
N VAL A 161 17.00 5.36 8.93
CA VAL A 161 17.93 4.69 9.85
C VAL A 161 19.37 4.95 9.44
N LYS A 162 19.71 4.76 8.16
CA LYS A 162 21.08 4.98 7.65
C LYS A 162 21.48 6.45 7.78
N THR A 163 20.57 7.39 7.48
CA THR A 163 20.83 8.83 7.64
C THR A 163 21.12 9.19 9.10
N ILE A 164 20.40 8.63 10.06
CA ILE A 164 20.66 8.84 11.50
C ILE A 164 22.06 8.35 11.86
N GLN A 165 22.46 7.17 11.40
CA GLN A 165 23.79 6.61 11.62
C GLN A 165 24.90 7.51 11.04
N GLU A 166 24.74 8.02 9.82
CA GLU A 166 25.69 8.93 9.18
C GLU A 166 25.78 10.27 9.93
N LEU A 167 24.65 10.79 10.46
CA LEU A 167 24.64 12.02 11.26
C LEU A 167 25.30 11.81 12.62
N GLU A 168 25.06 10.68 13.29
CA GLU A 168 25.71 10.32 14.56
C GLU A 168 27.23 10.24 14.41
N GLU A 169 27.73 9.61 13.34
CA GLU A 169 29.17 9.52 13.03
C GLU A 169 29.78 10.92 12.81
N ARG A 170 29.07 11.80 12.10
CA ARG A 170 29.52 13.20 11.89
C ARG A 170 29.53 14.00 13.19
N ILE A 171 28.54 13.85 14.05
CA ILE A 171 28.48 14.51 15.36
C ILE A 171 29.67 14.05 16.21
N THR A 172 29.89 12.74 16.32
CA THR A 172 31.01 12.15 17.05
C THR A 172 32.37 12.70 16.55
N THR A 173 32.53 12.83 15.23
CA THR A 173 33.75 13.42 14.65
C THR A 173 33.95 14.87 15.06
N LEU A 174 32.89 15.67 15.10
CA LEU A 174 32.94 17.08 15.49
C LEU A 174 33.20 17.25 17.00
N GLU A 175 32.66 16.38 17.83
CA GLU A 175 32.86 16.41 19.29
C GLU A 175 34.31 16.03 19.69
N ASN A 176 34.99 15.22 18.85
CA ASN A 176 36.37 14.80 19.10
C ASN A 176 37.43 15.66 18.38
N ALA A 177 37.01 16.72 17.69
CA ALA A 177 37.89 17.65 16.98
C ALA A 177 38.26 18.87 17.80
#